data_5f555d879d4ef73c79e93e7537d9dbfd
#
_entry.id   5f555d879d4ef73c79e93e7537d9dbfd
#
_cell.length_a   1.000
_cell.length_b   1.000
_cell.length_c   1.000
_cell.angle_alpha   90.00
_cell.angle_beta   90.00
_cell.angle_gamma   90.00
#
_symmetry.space_group_name_H-M   'P 1'
#
loop_
_entity.id
_entity.type
_entity.pdbx_description
1 polymer ?
#
loop_
_entity_poly.entity_id
_entity_poly.type
_entity_poly.pdbx_seq_one_letter_code
_entity_poly.pdbx_strand_id
1 'polypeptide(L)'
;CDANQLSFRRLAALYPAPLTLIDVPGRADDDAVAYVADQLRGMARRLEALTGRKLDEAKLRESMACADRTLKLMREYAALRAEVTQDTTMTGELCSLIATHCLLGHADGENYVRELIETARRAPRRETTRRKRIFFIHTLPNWQDSMIRMLETENRCELVGCDLTFDSLTALDPEKPFESMARRLLANVNGGSAARRIDNAIAWAKKLNADGVILFCHWGCKQTMGLSTLAKRRLEEAGLPTLVLDGDGCDSRNVADGQMVTRVGAFLEQLEGMDA
;
A
#
# COMPACT_ATOMS: atom_id res chain seq x y z
N CYS A 1 -0.93 -0.05 13.72
CA CYS A 1 -2.09 0.61 14.32
C CYS A 1 -2.27 0.15 15.78
N ASP A 2 -3.04 0.91 16.59
CA ASP A 2 -3.26 0.63 18.02
C ASP A 2 -3.87 -0.75 18.25
N ALA A 3 -4.83 -1.15 17.40
CA ALA A 3 -5.47 -2.45 17.51
C ALA A 3 -4.49 -3.60 17.34
N ASN A 4 -3.59 -3.52 16.35
CA ASN A 4 -2.56 -4.53 16.15
C ASN A 4 -1.58 -4.59 17.31
N GLN A 5 -1.14 -3.45 17.84
CA GLN A 5 -0.25 -3.43 19.00
C GLN A 5 -0.89 -4.08 20.24
N LEU A 6 -2.17 -3.78 20.49
CA LEU A 6 -2.92 -4.41 21.59
C LEU A 6 -3.09 -5.91 21.37
N SER A 7 -3.40 -6.34 20.15
CA SER A 7 -3.54 -7.75 19.80
C SER A 7 -2.24 -8.53 20.03
N PHE A 8 -1.11 -8.01 19.53
CA PHE A 8 0.19 -8.67 19.74
C PHE A 8 0.61 -8.71 21.21
N ARG A 9 0.38 -7.64 21.97
CA ARG A 9 0.64 -7.64 23.42
C ARG A 9 -0.24 -8.66 24.14
N ARG A 10 -1.53 -8.76 23.75
CA ARG A 10 -2.44 -9.74 24.34
C ARG A 10 -2.03 -11.18 24.00
N LEU A 11 -1.68 -11.44 22.73
CA LEU A 11 -1.18 -12.75 22.31
C LEU A 11 0.10 -13.15 23.05
N ALA A 12 1.07 -12.21 23.19
CA ALA A 12 2.29 -12.48 23.94
C ALA A 12 2.06 -12.75 25.44
N ALA A 13 0.96 -12.23 26.00
CA ALA A 13 0.57 -12.51 27.39
C ALA A 13 -0.16 -13.86 27.54
N LEU A 14 -0.90 -14.29 26.51
CA LEU A 14 -1.62 -15.56 26.49
C LEU A 14 -0.71 -16.75 26.15
N TYR A 15 0.20 -16.53 25.25
CA TYR A 15 1.17 -17.53 24.79
C TYR A 15 2.56 -17.02 25.20
N PRO A 16 3.36 -17.78 25.94
CA PRO A 16 4.67 -17.35 26.43
C PRO A 16 5.67 -17.20 25.27
N ALA A 17 5.42 -16.22 24.42
CA ALA A 17 6.24 -15.88 23.27
C ALA A 17 6.94 -14.54 23.48
N PRO A 18 8.24 -14.42 23.15
CA PRO A 18 8.97 -13.17 23.25
C PRO A 18 8.41 -12.14 22.27
N LEU A 19 8.10 -10.93 22.76
CA LEU A 19 7.66 -9.81 21.97
C LEU A 19 8.81 -8.80 21.81
N THR A 20 9.08 -8.41 20.56
CA THR A 20 9.98 -7.29 20.25
C THR A 20 9.17 -6.20 19.53
N LEU A 21 9.28 -4.99 20.02
CA LEU A 21 8.69 -3.82 19.38
C LEU A 21 9.82 -3.00 18.76
N ILE A 22 9.59 -2.51 17.55
CA ILE A 22 10.44 -1.52 16.88
C ILE A 22 9.71 -0.18 16.93
N ASP A 23 10.30 0.77 17.63
CA ASP A 23 9.78 2.12 17.71
C ASP A 23 10.28 2.94 16.52
N VAL A 24 9.36 3.46 15.71
CA VAL A 24 9.67 4.21 14.50
C VAL A 24 9.23 5.65 14.68
N PRO A 25 10.16 6.61 14.88
CA PRO A 25 9.84 8.02 15.03
C PRO A 25 9.12 8.62 13.83
N GLY A 26 8.30 9.65 14.05
CA GLY A 26 7.63 10.38 12.97
C GLY A 26 8.56 11.30 12.15
N ARG A 27 9.82 11.49 12.57
CA ARG A 27 10.89 12.22 11.87
C ARG A 27 11.81 11.24 11.13
N ALA A 28 12.48 11.69 10.08
CA ALA A 28 13.33 10.84 9.21
C ALA A 28 14.73 11.43 9.02
N ASP A 29 15.31 11.98 10.09
CA ASP A 29 16.70 12.45 10.12
C ASP A 29 17.70 11.31 10.39
N ASP A 30 18.99 11.60 10.33
CA ASP A 30 20.04 10.59 10.49
C ASP A 30 20.06 10.00 11.91
N ASP A 31 19.70 10.76 12.95
CA ASP A 31 19.56 10.25 14.31
C ASP A 31 18.42 9.22 14.43
N ALA A 32 17.30 9.49 13.77
CA ALA A 32 16.19 8.54 13.70
C ALA A 32 16.58 7.27 12.94
N VAL A 33 17.35 7.39 11.85
CA VAL A 33 17.90 6.24 11.13
C VAL A 33 18.81 5.40 12.02
N ALA A 34 19.75 6.03 12.72
CA ALA A 34 20.65 5.33 13.64
C ALA A 34 19.87 4.62 14.75
N TYR A 35 18.89 5.29 15.34
CA TYR A 35 18.02 4.77 16.39
C TYR A 35 17.24 3.53 15.93
N VAL A 36 16.59 3.58 14.78
CA VAL A 36 15.83 2.44 14.25
C VAL A 36 16.75 1.30 13.82
N ALA A 37 17.90 1.61 13.18
CA ALA A 37 18.87 0.62 12.79
C ALA A 37 19.45 -0.16 13.98
N ASP A 38 19.69 0.52 15.12
CA ASP A 38 20.17 -0.15 16.35
C ASP A 38 19.10 -1.07 16.94
N GLN A 39 17.84 -0.70 16.92
CA GLN A 39 16.73 -1.58 17.32
C GLN A 39 16.65 -2.83 16.43
N LEU A 40 16.81 -2.67 15.10
CA LEU A 40 16.83 -3.81 14.17
C LEU A 40 18.01 -4.74 14.45
N ARG A 41 19.20 -4.22 14.73
CA ARG A 41 20.35 -5.03 15.19
C ARG A 41 20.06 -5.72 16.54
N GLY A 42 19.41 -5.02 17.44
CA GLY A 42 18.95 -5.59 18.72
C GLY A 42 17.97 -6.73 18.53
N MET A 43 17.02 -6.59 17.60
CA MET A 43 16.11 -7.67 17.22
C MET A 43 16.86 -8.87 16.64
N ALA A 44 17.83 -8.65 15.74
CA ALA A 44 18.64 -9.72 15.17
C ALA A 44 19.40 -10.50 16.26
N ARG A 45 20.09 -9.81 17.18
CA ARG A 45 20.76 -10.45 18.35
C ARG A 45 19.79 -11.26 19.21
N ARG A 46 18.59 -10.76 19.44
CA ARG A 46 17.57 -11.48 20.20
C ARG A 46 17.10 -12.75 19.48
N LEU A 47 16.90 -12.67 18.16
CA LEU A 47 16.57 -13.84 17.34
C LEU A 47 17.69 -14.90 17.37
N GLU A 48 18.96 -14.47 17.28
CA GLU A 48 20.10 -15.38 17.45
C GLU A 48 20.08 -16.11 18.80
N ALA A 49 19.83 -15.38 19.88
CA ALA A 49 19.76 -15.96 21.21
C ALA A 49 18.59 -16.95 21.37
N LEU A 50 17.44 -16.67 20.75
CA LEU A 50 16.25 -17.52 20.82
C LEU A 50 16.35 -18.77 19.95
N THR A 51 16.99 -18.66 18.79
CA THR A 51 17.05 -19.75 17.79
C THR A 51 18.34 -20.58 17.86
N GLY A 52 19.36 -20.08 18.54
CA GLY A 52 20.72 -20.65 18.52
C GLY A 52 21.44 -20.49 17.17
N ARG A 53 20.87 -19.76 16.22
CA ARG A 53 21.44 -19.54 14.89
C ARG A 53 22.04 -18.14 14.79
N LYS A 54 23.18 -18.02 14.14
CA LYS A 54 23.82 -16.74 13.86
C LYS A 54 23.23 -16.12 12.59
N LEU A 55 23.15 -14.79 12.57
CA LEU A 55 22.80 -14.04 11.37
C LEU A 55 23.86 -14.29 10.29
N ASP A 56 23.41 -14.74 9.13
CA ASP A 56 24.24 -14.85 7.95
C ASP A 56 24.21 -13.50 7.19
N GLU A 57 25.24 -12.72 7.36
CA GLU A 57 25.33 -11.39 6.75
C GLU A 57 25.38 -11.43 5.21
N ALA A 58 25.93 -12.48 4.63
CA ALA A 58 25.98 -12.63 3.17
C ALA A 58 24.55 -12.85 2.62
N LYS A 59 23.78 -13.72 3.26
CA LYS A 59 22.36 -13.93 2.91
C LYS A 59 21.52 -12.69 3.15
N LEU A 60 21.80 -11.91 4.21
CA LEU A 60 21.12 -10.65 4.45
C LEU A 60 21.38 -9.68 3.30
N ARG A 61 22.63 -9.50 2.88
CA ARG A 61 22.98 -8.64 1.72
C ARG A 61 22.33 -9.12 0.43
N GLU A 62 22.33 -10.42 0.18
CA GLU A 62 21.66 -11.01 -1.00
C GLU A 62 20.15 -10.73 -0.99
N SER A 63 19.48 -10.93 0.15
CA SER A 63 18.07 -10.62 0.32
C SER A 63 17.78 -9.12 0.13
N MET A 64 18.66 -8.25 0.65
CA MET A 64 18.54 -6.80 0.45
C MET A 64 18.72 -6.39 -1.02
N ALA A 65 19.66 -7.03 -1.74
CA ALA A 65 19.83 -6.79 -3.17
C ALA A 65 18.62 -7.25 -3.99
N CYS A 66 18.04 -8.40 -3.65
CA CYS A 66 16.78 -8.87 -4.23
C CYS A 66 15.63 -7.87 -3.95
N ALA A 67 15.52 -7.39 -2.71
CA ALA A 67 14.53 -6.39 -2.33
C ALA A 67 14.66 -5.08 -3.12
N ASP A 68 15.89 -4.57 -3.29
CA ASP A 68 16.13 -3.35 -4.08
C ASP A 68 15.73 -3.54 -5.56
N ARG A 69 16.06 -4.70 -6.15
CA ARG A 69 15.62 -5.03 -7.53
C ARG A 69 14.09 -5.07 -7.62
N THR A 70 13.42 -5.72 -6.67
CA THR A 70 11.95 -5.78 -6.64
C THR A 70 11.33 -4.39 -6.56
N LEU A 71 11.87 -3.50 -5.72
CA LEU A 71 11.38 -2.12 -5.59
C LEU A 71 11.66 -1.29 -6.87
N LYS A 72 12.77 -1.54 -7.56
CA LYS A 72 13.04 -0.92 -8.88
C LYS A 72 12.01 -1.37 -9.92
N LEU A 73 11.73 -2.68 -9.98
CA LEU A 73 10.71 -3.24 -10.86
C LEU A 73 9.31 -2.69 -10.55
N MET A 74 8.95 -2.50 -9.27
CA MET A 74 7.69 -1.88 -8.90
C MET A 74 7.56 -0.43 -9.39
N ARG A 75 8.65 0.34 -9.37
CA ARG A 75 8.65 1.70 -9.95
C ARG A 75 8.50 1.68 -11.47
N GLU A 76 9.11 0.71 -12.15
CA GLU A 76 8.94 0.48 -13.59
C GLU A 76 7.50 0.07 -13.92
N TYR A 77 6.95 -0.89 -13.20
CA TYR A 77 5.57 -1.32 -13.33
C TYR A 77 4.58 -0.16 -13.16
N ALA A 78 4.78 0.67 -12.14
CA ALA A 78 3.94 1.84 -11.91
C ALA A 78 4.01 2.84 -13.08
N ALA A 79 5.17 3.01 -13.72
CA ALA A 79 5.30 3.86 -14.90
C ALA A 79 4.54 3.29 -16.11
N LEU A 80 4.64 1.97 -16.34
CA LEU A 80 3.89 1.29 -17.40
C LEU A 80 2.38 1.38 -17.18
N ARG A 81 1.90 1.21 -15.95
CA ARG A 81 0.47 1.34 -15.61
C ARG A 81 -0.12 2.71 -15.96
N ALA A 82 0.68 3.75 -15.96
CA ALA A 82 0.22 5.08 -16.37
C ALA A 82 -0.07 5.16 -17.89
N GLU A 83 0.55 4.30 -18.69
CA GLU A 83 0.51 4.35 -20.16
C GLU A 83 -0.42 3.31 -20.80
N VAL A 84 -0.78 2.27 -20.08
CA VAL A 84 -1.57 1.15 -20.62
C VAL A 84 -2.91 1.02 -19.92
N THR A 85 -3.85 0.32 -20.54
CA THR A 85 -5.11 -0.12 -19.93
C THR A 85 -4.97 -1.57 -19.48
N GLN A 86 -5.24 -1.81 -18.21
CA GLN A 86 -5.17 -3.15 -17.61
C GLN A 86 -6.45 -3.47 -16.84
N ASP A 87 -6.85 -4.74 -16.88
CA ASP A 87 -7.94 -5.26 -16.06
C ASP A 87 -7.38 -5.68 -14.68
N THR A 88 -6.95 -4.67 -13.91
CA THR A 88 -6.45 -4.90 -12.55
C THR A 88 -7.61 -5.04 -11.58
N THR A 89 -7.61 -6.14 -10.83
CA THR A 89 -8.61 -6.41 -9.81
C THR A 89 -8.16 -5.94 -8.43
N MET A 90 -9.10 -5.79 -7.49
CA MET A 90 -8.78 -5.54 -6.08
C MET A 90 -7.91 -6.65 -5.49
N THR A 91 -8.17 -7.91 -5.88
CA THR A 91 -7.32 -9.05 -5.50
C THR A 91 -5.91 -8.92 -6.09
N GLY A 92 -5.77 -8.48 -7.35
CA GLY A 92 -4.48 -8.22 -7.97
C GLY A 92 -3.68 -7.13 -7.25
N GLU A 93 -4.35 -6.04 -6.82
CA GLU A 93 -3.71 -5.01 -5.99
C GLU A 93 -3.27 -5.56 -4.63
N LEU A 94 -4.08 -6.41 -3.99
CA LEU A 94 -3.71 -7.08 -2.74
C LEU A 94 -2.49 -7.98 -2.93
N CYS A 95 -2.41 -8.73 -4.03
CA CYS A 95 -1.22 -9.53 -4.36
C CYS A 95 0.02 -8.66 -4.57
N SER A 96 -0.13 -7.50 -5.21
CA SER A 96 0.96 -6.53 -5.36
C SER A 96 1.43 -5.97 -4.01
N LEU A 97 0.50 -5.70 -3.10
CA LEU A 97 0.80 -5.32 -1.72
C LEU A 97 1.59 -6.43 -0.99
N ILE A 98 1.15 -7.68 -1.10
CA ILE A 98 1.84 -8.83 -0.51
C ILE A 98 3.26 -8.96 -1.07
N ALA A 99 3.44 -8.83 -2.38
CA ALA A 99 4.76 -8.91 -3.01
C ALA A 99 5.74 -7.85 -2.48
N THR A 100 5.27 -6.62 -2.24
CA THR A 100 6.11 -5.51 -1.77
C THR A 100 6.31 -5.47 -0.26
N HIS A 101 5.48 -6.15 0.54
CA HIS A 101 5.55 -6.12 2.00
C HIS A 101 5.94 -7.46 2.63
N CYS A 102 5.42 -8.58 2.11
CA CYS A 102 5.63 -9.89 2.71
C CYS A 102 6.71 -10.71 1.98
N LEU A 103 6.84 -10.53 0.66
CA LEU A 103 7.80 -11.28 -0.17
C LEU A 103 9.00 -10.44 -0.61
N LEU A 104 9.14 -9.24 -0.07
CA LEU A 104 10.29 -8.38 -0.38
C LEU A 104 11.59 -9.04 0.09
N GLY A 105 12.56 -9.15 -0.84
CA GLY A 105 13.82 -9.86 -0.59
C GLY A 105 13.75 -11.36 -0.86
N HIS A 106 12.62 -11.88 -1.35
CA HIS A 106 12.46 -13.25 -1.83
C HIS A 106 12.29 -13.28 -3.35
N ALA A 107 12.82 -14.32 -3.99
CA ALA A 107 12.76 -14.47 -5.45
C ALA A 107 11.32 -14.48 -6.00
N ASP A 108 10.37 -15.05 -5.25
CA ASP A 108 8.96 -15.10 -5.67
C ASP A 108 8.36 -13.70 -5.78
N GLY A 109 8.71 -12.77 -4.87
CA GLY A 109 8.29 -11.37 -4.96
C GLY A 109 8.87 -10.67 -6.19
N GLU A 110 10.16 -10.89 -6.48
CA GLU A 110 10.81 -10.36 -7.69
C GLU A 110 10.17 -10.93 -8.95
N ASN A 111 9.94 -12.24 -9.03
CA ASN A 111 9.34 -12.92 -10.16
C ASN A 111 7.90 -12.44 -10.41
N TYR A 112 7.11 -12.31 -9.35
CA TYR A 112 5.75 -11.78 -9.46
C TYR A 112 5.72 -10.39 -10.12
N VAL A 113 6.60 -9.49 -9.70
CA VAL A 113 6.64 -8.13 -10.28
C VAL A 113 7.14 -8.17 -11.73
N ARG A 114 8.03 -9.07 -12.09
CA ARG A 114 8.45 -9.27 -13.50
C ARG A 114 7.28 -9.70 -14.37
N GLU A 115 6.44 -10.63 -13.91
CA GLU A 115 5.23 -11.06 -14.63
C GLU A 115 4.22 -9.91 -14.80
N LEU A 116 4.07 -9.04 -13.78
CA LEU A 116 3.24 -7.84 -13.89
C LEU A 116 3.75 -6.91 -15.00
N ILE A 117 5.06 -6.69 -15.09
CA ILE A 117 5.69 -5.86 -16.13
C ILE A 117 5.46 -6.48 -17.51
N GLU A 118 5.69 -7.78 -17.68
CA GLU A 118 5.48 -8.46 -18.96
C GLU A 118 4.00 -8.41 -19.39
N THR A 119 3.08 -8.53 -18.44
CA THR A 119 1.65 -8.37 -18.69
C THR A 119 1.32 -6.93 -19.12
N ALA A 120 1.86 -5.94 -18.41
CA ALA A 120 1.66 -4.53 -18.75
C ALA A 120 2.22 -4.18 -20.13
N ARG A 121 3.38 -4.73 -20.52
CA ARG A 121 3.98 -4.51 -21.84
C ARG A 121 3.15 -5.07 -23.00
N ARG A 122 2.35 -6.11 -22.75
CA ARG A 122 1.44 -6.70 -23.73
C ARG A 122 0.07 -6.02 -23.75
N ALA A 123 -0.25 -5.24 -22.73
CA ALA A 123 -1.52 -4.56 -22.62
C ALA A 123 -1.67 -3.45 -23.67
N PRO A 124 -2.90 -3.17 -24.16
CA PRO A 124 -3.13 -2.08 -25.09
C PRO A 124 -2.76 -0.74 -24.46
N ARG A 125 -2.27 0.17 -25.29
CA ARG A 125 -2.04 1.55 -24.84
C ARG A 125 -3.35 2.19 -24.41
N ARG A 126 -3.24 3.05 -23.41
CA ARG A 126 -4.37 3.80 -22.85
C ARG A 126 -5.05 4.61 -23.95
N GLU A 127 -6.34 4.40 -24.13
CA GLU A 127 -7.22 5.24 -24.91
C GLU A 127 -7.85 6.30 -24.00
N THR A 128 -7.77 7.57 -24.38
CA THR A 128 -8.14 8.72 -23.55
C THR A 128 -9.62 8.83 -23.20
N THR A 129 -10.48 8.03 -23.78
CA THR A 129 -11.95 8.19 -23.68
C THR A 129 -12.69 6.98 -23.11
N ARG A 130 -12.02 6.00 -22.55
CA ARG A 130 -12.69 4.73 -22.27
C ARG A 130 -13.21 4.60 -20.84
N ARG A 131 -12.45 4.10 -19.91
CA ARG A 131 -12.89 3.82 -18.55
C ARG A 131 -12.32 4.83 -17.57
N LYS A 132 -13.09 5.22 -16.57
CA LYS A 132 -12.60 6.08 -15.50
C LYS A 132 -11.56 5.37 -14.68
N ARG A 133 -10.47 6.03 -14.38
CA ARG A 133 -9.31 5.50 -13.66
C ARG A 133 -9.44 5.85 -12.19
N ILE A 134 -9.55 4.82 -11.35
CA ILE A 134 -9.77 4.96 -9.91
C ILE A 134 -8.52 4.59 -9.14
N PHE A 135 -8.04 5.50 -8.30
CA PHE A 135 -6.99 5.24 -7.32
C PHE A 135 -7.61 5.00 -5.95
N PHE A 136 -7.18 3.94 -5.26
CA PHE A 136 -7.66 3.64 -3.92
C PHE A 136 -6.70 4.17 -2.84
N ILE A 137 -7.27 4.62 -1.73
CA ILE A 137 -6.53 4.91 -0.51
C ILE A 137 -7.01 3.97 0.59
N HIS A 138 -6.07 3.27 1.22
CA HIS A 138 -6.21 2.32 2.31
C HIS A 138 -6.74 0.95 1.88
N THR A 139 -7.48 0.25 2.75
CA THR A 139 -7.92 -1.14 2.55
C THR A 139 -8.82 -1.27 1.33
N LEU A 140 -8.52 -2.25 0.49
CA LEU A 140 -9.39 -2.65 -0.61
C LEU A 140 -10.43 -3.64 -0.07
N PRO A 141 -11.74 -3.36 -0.19
CA PRO A 141 -12.79 -4.26 0.29
C PRO A 141 -13.02 -5.42 -0.71
N ASN A 142 -12.00 -6.25 -0.89
CA ASN A 142 -11.95 -7.34 -1.87
C ASN A 142 -12.87 -8.54 -1.57
N TRP A 143 -13.59 -8.53 -0.46
CA TRP A 143 -14.63 -9.51 -0.11
C TRP A 143 -16.04 -8.98 -0.33
N GLN A 144 -16.19 -7.73 -0.78
CA GLN A 144 -17.48 -7.09 -0.97
C GLN A 144 -17.92 -7.27 -2.43
N ASP A 145 -18.80 -8.26 -2.68
CA ASP A 145 -19.21 -8.65 -4.03
C ASP A 145 -19.81 -7.50 -4.86
N SER A 146 -20.50 -6.56 -4.20
CA SER A 146 -21.05 -5.37 -4.87
C SER A 146 -19.94 -4.48 -5.43
N MET A 147 -18.89 -4.25 -4.66
CA MET A 147 -17.73 -3.45 -5.09
C MET A 147 -16.96 -4.14 -6.21
N ILE A 148 -16.72 -5.45 -6.08
CA ILE A 148 -16.09 -6.27 -7.12
C ILE A 148 -16.88 -6.16 -8.41
N ARG A 149 -18.21 -6.34 -8.35
CA ARG A 149 -19.06 -6.26 -9.53
C ARG A 149 -18.98 -4.90 -10.21
N MET A 150 -19.12 -3.81 -9.46
CA MET A 150 -19.10 -2.47 -10.02
C MET A 150 -17.74 -2.05 -10.58
N LEU A 151 -16.66 -2.39 -9.89
CA LEU A 151 -15.32 -1.93 -10.24
C LEU A 151 -14.62 -2.86 -11.25
N GLU A 152 -14.96 -4.15 -11.27
CA GLU A 152 -14.27 -5.14 -12.09
C GLU A 152 -15.15 -5.74 -13.18
N THR A 153 -16.34 -6.25 -12.83
CA THR A 153 -17.17 -7.05 -13.74
C THR A 153 -17.98 -6.19 -14.71
N GLU A 154 -18.51 -5.06 -14.28
CA GLU A 154 -19.30 -4.15 -15.12
C GLU A 154 -18.43 -3.29 -16.04
N ASN A 155 -17.12 -3.37 -15.90
CA ASN A 155 -16.12 -2.70 -16.75
C ASN A 155 -16.30 -1.16 -16.84
N ARG A 156 -16.88 -0.54 -15.81
CA ARG A 156 -17.15 0.91 -15.78
C ARG A 156 -15.90 1.71 -15.45
N CYS A 157 -14.97 1.15 -14.70
CA CYS A 157 -13.74 1.82 -14.33
C CYS A 157 -12.52 0.89 -14.39
N GLU A 158 -11.35 1.48 -14.27
CA GLU A 158 -10.06 0.79 -14.15
C GLU A 158 -9.43 1.11 -12.79
N LEU A 159 -9.13 0.08 -12.02
CA LEU A 159 -8.38 0.25 -10.77
C LEU A 159 -6.90 0.45 -11.11
N VAL A 160 -6.38 1.67 -10.88
CA VAL A 160 -5.01 2.01 -11.29
C VAL A 160 -3.98 1.90 -10.19
N GLY A 161 -4.39 1.71 -8.95
CA GLY A 161 -3.48 1.47 -7.84
C GLY A 161 -4.09 1.75 -6.48
N CYS A 162 -3.32 1.37 -5.46
CA CYS A 162 -3.63 1.61 -4.06
C CYS A 162 -2.45 2.29 -3.37
N ASP A 163 -2.70 3.24 -2.48
CA ASP A 163 -1.63 3.94 -1.75
C ASP A 163 -0.75 3.00 -0.92
N LEU A 164 -1.30 1.89 -0.44
CA LEU A 164 -0.57 0.89 0.32
C LEU A 164 0.47 0.15 -0.52
N THR A 165 0.23 -0.01 -1.83
CA THR A 165 1.21 -0.63 -2.74
C THR A 165 2.42 0.28 -2.99
N PHE A 166 2.24 1.58 -2.84
CA PHE A 166 3.24 2.61 -3.13
C PHE A 166 3.74 3.37 -1.90
N ASP A 167 3.52 2.84 -0.71
CA ASP A 167 3.80 3.53 0.55
C ASP A 167 5.29 3.65 0.89
N SER A 168 6.12 2.77 0.34
CA SER A 168 7.54 2.68 0.70
C SER A 168 8.39 2.05 -0.41
N LEU A 169 8.46 2.69 -1.58
CA LEU A 169 9.29 2.25 -2.71
C LEU A 169 10.71 2.87 -2.67
N THR A 170 11.29 3.03 -1.48
CA THR A 170 12.63 3.60 -1.26
C THR A 170 13.71 2.62 -1.74
N ALA A 171 14.75 3.12 -2.41
CA ALA A 171 15.92 2.33 -2.79
C ALA A 171 16.64 1.79 -1.55
N LEU A 172 17.22 0.59 -1.68
CA LEU A 172 17.95 -0.08 -0.60
C LEU A 172 19.42 -0.23 -0.97
N ASP A 173 20.30 -0.09 0.02
CA ASP A 173 21.73 -0.33 -0.07
C ASP A 173 22.08 -1.65 0.62
N PRO A 174 22.43 -2.70 -0.12
CA PRO A 174 22.79 -4.00 0.46
C PRO A 174 24.00 -3.98 1.39
N GLU A 175 24.90 -3.00 1.22
CA GLU A 175 26.09 -2.87 2.06
C GLU A 175 25.78 -2.25 3.44
N LYS A 176 24.61 -1.61 3.56
CA LYS A 176 24.10 -1.01 4.81
C LYS A 176 22.69 -1.50 5.12
N PRO A 177 22.51 -2.81 5.34
CA PRO A 177 21.18 -3.42 5.39
C PRO A 177 20.29 -2.85 6.51
N PHE A 178 20.82 -2.66 7.71
CA PHE A 178 20.03 -2.15 8.84
C PHE A 178 19.65 -0.69 8.67
N GLU A 179 20.57 0.14 8.19
CA GLU A 179 20.28 1.55 7.88
C GLU A 179 19.30 1.69 6.72
N SER A 180 19.40 0.85 5.69
CA SER A 180 18.46 0.82 4.58
C SER A 180 17.06 0.41 5.02
N MET A 181 16.93 -0.64 5.84
CA MET A 181 15.66 -1.03 6.44
C MET A 181 15.09 0.08 7.32
N ALA A 182 15.92 0.73 8.13
CA ALA A 182 15.52 1.85 8.96
C ALA A 182 15.02 3.04 8.12
N ARG A 183 15.75 3.43 7.08
CA ARG A 183 15.33 4.50 6.14
C ARG A 183 13.99 4.16 5.48
N ARG A 184 13.80 2.90 5.05
CA ARG A 184 12.53 2.45 4.46
C ARG A 184 11.38 2.53 5.47
N LEU A 185 11.57 2.11 6.71
CA LEU A 185 10.55 2.22 7.77
C LEU A 185 10.18 3.69 8.04
N LEU A 186 11.18 4.57 8.16
CA LEU A 186 10.98 6.00 8.39
C LEU A 186 10.35 6.72 7.18
N ALA A 187 10.63 6.26 5.96
CA ALA A 187 10.05 6.80 4.74
C ALA A 187 8.61 6.34 4.51
N ASN A 188 8.15 5.28 5.17
CA ASN A 188 6.80 4.77 5.02
C ASN A 188 5.77 5.86 5.38
N VAL A 189 4.88 6.13 4.43
CA VAL A 189 3.89 7.23 4.55
C VAL A 189 2.81 6.94 5.58
N ASN A 190 2.63 5.70 6.01
CA ASN A 190 1.72 5.33 7.08
C ASN A 190 2.28 5.66 8.47
N GLY A 191 3.60 5.89 8.58
CA GLY A 191 4.23 6.46 9.77
C GLY A 191 4.40 7.98 9.63
N GLY A 192 3.97 8.78 10.58
CA GLY A 192 4.14 10.23 10.56
C GLY A 192 2.85 11.02 10.34
N SER A 193 2.95 12.18 9.69
CA SER A 193 1.80 13.11 9.58
C SER A 193 0.79 12.67 8.52
N ALA A 194 -0.49 13.01 8.75
CA ALA A 194 -1.54 12.83 7.74
C ALA A 194 -1.19 13.54 6.41
N ALA A 195 -0.56 14.72 6.48
CA ALA A 195 -0.15 15.48 5.31
C ALA A 195 0.79 14.65 4.40
N ARG A 196 1.80 13.99 4.97
CA ARG A 196 2.75 13.16 4.20
C ARG A 196 2.05 12.04 3.43
N ARG A 197 1.08 11.35 4.06
CA ARG A 197 0.30 10.30 3.42
C ARG A 197 -0.58 10.86 2.29
N ILE A 198 -1.25 11.99 2.54
CA ILE A 198 -2.11 12.63 1.55
C ILE A 198 -1.29 13.10 0.34
N ASP A 199 -0.14 13.73 0.57
CA ASP A 199 0.76 14.20 -0.49
C ASP A 199 1.26 13.04 -1.35
N ASN A 200 1.64 11.93 -0.73
CA ASN A 200 2.02 10.72 -1.45
C ASN A 200 0.86 10.16 -2.30
N ALA A 201 -0.35 10.11 -1.74
CA ALA A 201 -1.53 9.64 -2.47
C ALA A 201 -1.85 10.54 -3.67
N ILE A 202 -1.79 11.88 -3.51
CA ILE A 202 -1.95 12.85 -4.61
C ILE A 202 -0.89 12.62 -5.70
N ALA A 203 0.37 12.46 -5.31
CA ALA A 203 1.47 12.26 -6.25
C ALA A 203 1.27 10.97 -7.07
N TRP A 204 0.89 9.86 -6.43
CA TRP A 204 0.66 8.60 -7.12
C TRP A 204 -0.60 8.61 -7.96
N ALA A 205 -1.72 9.15 -7.47
CA ALA A 205 -2.95 9.28 -8.24
C ALA A 205 -2.71 10.08 -9.54
N LYS A 206 -1.99 11.21 -9.45
CA LYS A 206 -1.62 12.01 -10.63
C LYS A 206 -0.67 11.26 -11.56
N LYS A 207 0.36 10.60 -11.03
CA LYS A 207 1.33 9.83 -11.81
C LYS A 207 0.65 8.68 -12.57
N LEU A 208 -0.35 8.07 -11.99
CA LEU A 208 -1.13 6.99 -12.59
C LEU A 208 -2.30 7.51 -13.44
N ASN A 209 -2.43 8.81 -13.64
CA ASN A 209 -3.51 9.44 -14.39
C ASN A 209 -4.90 9.01 -13.87
N ALA A 210 -5.10 9.05 -12.56
CA ALA A 210 -6.40 8.76 -11.95
C ALA A 210 -7.40 9.90 -12.25
N ASP A 211 -8.62 9.54 -12.63
CA ASP A 211 -9.75 10.47 -12.82
C ASP A 211 -10.47 10.72 -11.49
N GLY A 212 -10.37 9.80 -10.57
CA GLY A 212 -10.97 9.92 -9.24
C GLY A 212 -10.29 9.05 -8.18
N VAL A 213 -10.59 9.33 -6.93
CA VAL A 213 -10.03 8.64 -5.77
C VAL A 213 -11.15 8.07 -4.91
N ILE A 214 -11.00 6.83 -4.47
CA ILE A 214 -11.84 6.24 -3.43
C ILE A 214 -10.99 6.07 -2.18
N LEU A 215 -11.35 6.79 -1.11
CA LEU A 215 -10.79 6.63 0.22
C LEU A 215 -11.70 5.71 1.04
N PHE A 216 -11.26 4.48 1.29
CA PHE A 216 -12.00 3.55 2.14
C PHE A 216 -11.52 3.67 3.59
N CYS A 217 -12.39 4.15 4.46
CA CYS A 217 -12.13 4.32 5.90
C CYS A 217 -12.61 3.09 6.66
N HIS A 218 -11.68 2.19 7.00
CA HIS A 218 -12.01 1.08 7.91
C HIS A 218 -12.32 1.60 9.31
N TRP A 219 -13.44 1.19 9.88
CA TRP A 219 -13.94 1.65 11.20
C TRP A 219 -12.92 1.49 12.34
N GLY A 220 -12.12 0.44 12.31
CA GLY A 220 -11.05 0.20 13.27
C GLY A 220 -9.78 1.03 13.06
N CYS A 221 -9.67 1.79 11.96
CA CYS A 221 -8.47 2.54 11.63
C CYS A 221 -8.58 4.02 12.01
N LYS A 222 -8.03 4.40 13.17
CA LYS A 222 -8.01 5.80 13.63
C LYS A 222 -7.33 6.74 12.62
N GLN A 223 -6.33 6.26 11.92
CA GLN A 223 -5.59 7.08 10.96
C GLN A 223 -6.48 7.49 9.78
N THR A 224 -7.12 6.52 9.09
CA THR A 224 -7.95 6.84 7.93
C THR A 224 -9.23 7.57 8.32
N MET A 225 -9.87 7.17 9.41
CA MET A 225 -11.03 7.91 9.92
C MET A 225 -10.68 9.34 10.29
N GLY A 226 -9.57 9.54 11.00
CA GLY A 226 -9.13 10.87 11.46
C GLY A 226 -8.65 11.79 10.34
N LEU A 227 -8.07 11.26 9.26
CA LEU A 227 -7.59 12.09 8.14
C LEU A 227 -8.63 12.29 7.03
N SER A 228 -9.77 11.61 7.04
CA SER A 228 -10.70 11.51 5.91
C SER A 228 -11.16 12.86 5.35
N THR A 229 -11.59 13.79 6.21
CA THR A 229 -12.04 15.12 5.81
C THR A 229 -10.89 15.96 5.22
N LEU A 230 -9.71 15.91 5.85
CA LEU A 230 -8.53 16.61 5.35
C LEU A 230 -8.08 16.03 4.01
N ALA A 231 -8.07 14.71 3.88
CA ALA A 231 -7.70 14.01 2.66
C ALA A 231 -8.63 14.37 1.50
N LYS A 232 -9.96 14.26 1.71
CA LYS A 232 -10.96 14.63 0.70
C LYS A 232 -10.71 16.06 0.20
N ARG A 233 -10.65 17.03 1.10
CA ARG A 233 -10.42 18.43 0.73
C ARG A 233 -9.15 18.62 -0.10
N ARG A 234 -8.01 18.09 0.34
CA ARG A 234 -6.73 18.28 -0.35
C ARG A 234 -6.64 17.54 -1.69
N LEU A 235 -7.27 16.37 -1.81
CA LEU A 235 -7.38 15.64 -3.07
C LEU A 235 -8.24 16.45 -4.07
N GLU A 236 -9.39 16.96 -3.63
CA GLU A 236 -10.26 17.79 -4.48
C GLU A 236 -9.60 19.11 -4.88
N GLU A 237 -8.90 19.79 -3.97
CA GLU A 237 -8.06 20.96 -4.26
C GLU A 237 -6.94 20.65 -5.28
N ALA A 238 -6.46 19.42 -5.31
CA ALA A 238 -5.48 18.96 -6.28
C ALA A 238 -6.09 18.52 -7.63
N GLY A 239 -7.41 18.67 -7.82
CA GLY A 239 -8.14 18.29 -9.02
C GLY A 239 -8.50 16.81 -9.11
N LEU A 240 -8.54 16.11 -7.98
CA LEU A 240 -8.89 14.69 -7.88
C LEU A 240 -10.23 14.54 -7.15
N PRO A 241 -11.36 14.40 -7.86
CA PRO A 241 -12.65 14.09 -7.25
C PRO A 241 -12.52 12.89 -6.30
N THR A 242 -13.10 13.01 -5.10
CA THR A 242 -12.83 12.00 -4.04
C THR A 242 -14.11 11.53 -3.37
N LEU A 243 -14.34 10.22 -3.45
CA LEU A 243 -15.37 9.54 -2.69
C LEU A 243 -14.76 8.98 -1.39
N VAL A 244 -15.32 9.37 -0.24
CA VAL A 244 -14.99 8.77 1.05
C VAL A 244 -16.03 7.71 1.36
N LEU A 245 -15.61 6.45 1.50
CA LEU A 245 -16.42 5.35 1.97
C LEU A 245 -15.98 4.95 3.38
N ASP A 246 -16.90 4.49 4.19
CA ASP A 246 -16.62 3.94 5.51
C ASP A 246 -17.27 2.57 5.67
N GLY A 247 -16.60 1.68 6.34
CA GLY A 247 -17.07 0.31 6.52
C GLY A 247 -16.11 -0.55 7.32
N ASP A 248 -16.46 -1.81 7.48
CA ASP A 248 -15.57 -2.79 8.08
C ASP A 248 -14.64 -3.38 6.99
N GLY A 249 -13.37 -3.11 7.10
CA GLY A 249 -12.34 -3.65 6.22
C GLY A 249 -11.89 -5.07 6.55
N CYS A 250 -12.50 -5.73 7.53
CA CYS A 250 -12.06 -7.04 8.03
C CYS A 250 -13.19 -8.07 8.16
N ASP A 251 -14.44 -7.63 8.30
CA ASP A 251 -15.58 -8.51 8.52
C ASP A 251 -16.71 -8.24 7.52
N SER A 252 -16.90 -9.16 6.57
CA SER A 252 -17.92 -9.07 5.53
C SER A 252 -19.37 -9.05 6.08
N ARG A 253 -19.60 -9.47 7.33
CA ARG A 253 -20.92 -9.42 7.97
C ARG A 253 -21.37 -7.99 8.31
N ASN A 254 -20.42 -7.06 8.38
CA ASN A 254 -20.67 -5.65 8.70
C ASN A 254 -20.70 -4.78 7.43
N VAL A 255 -21.27 -5.29 6.34
CA VAL A 255 -21.29 -4.62 5.05
C VAL A 255 -22.67 -4.01 4.78
N ALA A 256 -22.68 -2.72 4.45
CA ALA A 256 -23.86 -2.00 3.98
C ALA A 256 -23.89 -1.96 2.44
N ASP A 257 -24.06 -3.11 1.79
CA ASP A 257 -23.93 -3.31 0.35
C ASP A 257 -24.73 -2.30 -0.49
N GLY A 258 -26.00 -2.07 -0.15
CA GLY A 258 -26.85 -1.13 -0.89
C GLY A 258 -26.34 0.30 -0.86
N GLN A 259 -25.81 0.75 0.28
CA GLN A 259 -25.22 2.10 0.40
C GLN A 259 -23.94 2.22 -0.43
N MET A 260 -23.09 1.19 -0.42
CA MET A 260 -21.85 1.19 -1.20
C MET A 260 -22.14 1.27 -2.69
N VAL A 261 -23.04 0.42 -3.20
CA VAL A 261 -23.47 0.42 -4.60
C VAL A 261 -23.98 1.80 -5.02
N THR A 262 -24.89 2.38 -4.23
CA THR A 262 -25.47 3.71 -4.54
C THR A 262 -24.39 4.80 -4.56
N ARG A 263 -23.51 4.82 -3.57
CA ARG A 263 -22.47 5.87 -3.46
C ARG A 263 -21.39 5.75 -4.53
N VAL A 264 -20.95 4.52 -4.82
CA VAL A 264 -19.94 4.28 -5.89
C VAL A 264 -20.57 4.55 -7.25
N GLY A 265 -21.82 4.10 -7.49
CA GLY A 265 -22.54 4.37 -8.74
C GLY A 265 -22.64 5.87 -9.02
N ALA A 266 -23.14 6.64 -8.06
CA ALA A 266 -23.24 8.10 -8.19
C ALA A 266 -21.88 8.78 -8.41
N PHE A 267 -20.81 8.27 -7.78
CA PHE A 267 -19.48 8.80 -7.99
C PHE A 267 -18.95 8.53 -9.40
N LEU A 268 -19.15 7.32 -9.93
CA LEU A 268 -18.75 6.99 -11.30
C LEU A 268 -19.54 7.84 -12.32
N GLU A 269 -20.85 8.03 -12.13
CA GLU A 269 -21.68 8.92 -12.96
C GLU A 269 -21.20 10.38 -12.91
N GLN A 270 -20.82 10.86 -11.73
CA GLN A 270 -20.22 12.20 -11.59
C GLN A 270 -18.93 12.32 -12.41
N LEU A 271 -18.04 11.33 -12.37
CA LEU A 271 -16.79 11.34 -13.15
C LEU A 271 -17.08 11.30 -14.66
N GLU A 272 -18.05 10.50 -15.09
CA GLU A 272 -18.47 10.42 -16.49
C GLU A 272 -19.02 11.77 -17.00
N GLY A 273 -19.82 12.46 -16.18
CA GLY A 273 -20.39 13.77 -16.50
C GLY A 273 -19.38 14.94 -16.54
N MET A 274 -18.18 14.76 -16.02
CA MET A 274 -17.12 15.79 -16.08
C MET A 274 -16.42 15.87 -17.45
N ASP A 275 -16.61 14.90 -18.33
CA ASP A 275 -16.05 14.88 -19.69
C ASP A 275 -17.04 15.45 -20.73
N ALA A 276 -18.29 15.69 -20.35
CA ALA A 276 -19.35 16.21 -21.20
C ALA A 276 -19.40 17.75 -21.17
#